data_8d3199d450026b7fddf5fdc9f5793317
#
_entry.id   8d3199d450026b7fddf5fdc9f5793317
#
_cell.length_a   1.000
_cell.length_b   1.000
_cell.length_c   1.000
_cell.angle_alpha   90.00
_cell.angle_beta   90.00
_cell.angle_gamma   90.00
#
_symmetry.space_group_name_H-M   'P 1'
#
loop_
_entity.id
_entity.type
_entity.pdbx_description
1 polymer ?
#
loop_
_entity_poly.entity_id
_entity_poly.type
_entity_poly.pdbx_seq_one_letter_code
_entity_poly.pdbx_strand_id
1 'polypeptide(L)'
;MYVIKDNVIKLSVRGLVEFICRSGDIDNRTGGFSDVRLMQEGTRMHKKIQKSMGASYRAEVPLKIELPETVENIDYIIRLEGRADGIISDFHEEADGSKTPVGKVIIDEIKTMQSDVEKLEQPVSVHEAQAKVYGYIYMVQNHLSGIGVQMTYANPETEKIKRFTKEYSKEELTEWFETLINSFKRWSDFVFCEREKRTASIKKLSFPFEYRKG
;
A
#
# COMPACT_ATOMS: atom_id res chain seq x y z
N MET A 1 5.88 -5.99 6.11
CA MET A 1 7.08 -6.88 5.99
C MET A 1 7.42 -7.00 4.51
N TYR A 2 8.70 -6.97 4.14
CA TYR A 2 9.19 -7.12 2.76
C TYR A 2 9.89 -8.47 2.58
N VAL A 3 9.97 -8.94 1.34
CA VAL A 3 10.72 -10.15 0.97
C VAL A 3 11.64 -9.81 -0.20
N ILE A 4 12.90 -10.24 -0.11
CA ILE A 4 13.89 -10.08 -1.20
C ILE A 4 14.22 -11.46 -1.76
N LYS A 5 13.92 -11.65 -3.04
CA LYS A 5 14.26 -12.85 -3.78
C LYS A 5 14.59 -12.48 -5.24
N ASP A 6 15.65 -13.05 -5.78
CA ASP A 6 16.05 -12.90 -7.19
C ASP A 6 16.06 -11.42 -7.66
N ASN A 7 16.70 -10.55 -6.87
CA ASN A 7 16.76 -9.10 -7.08
C ASN A 7 15.39 -8.41 -7.16
N VAL A 8 14.34 -9.01 -6.60
CA VAL A 8 13.03 -8.39 -6.46
C VAL A 8 12.75 -8.14 -4.97
N ILE A 9 12.47 -6.89 -4.61
CA ILE A 9 11.91 -6.52 -3.31
C ILE A 9 10.39 -6.53 -3.44
N LYS A 10 9.75 -7.49 -2.80
CA LYS A 10 8.30 -7.60 -2.74
C LYS A 10 7.79 -6.96 -1.47
N LEU A 11 6.90 -6.01 -1.59
CA LEU A 11 6.41 -5.18 -0.49
C LEU A 11 4.91 -4.90 -0.67
N SER A 12 4.13 -4.98 0.40
CA SER A 12 2.76 -4.52 0.36
C SER A 12 2.69 -2.99 0.40
N VAL A 13 1.66 -2.41 -0.21
CA VAL A 13 1.40 -0.96 -0.14
C VAL A 13 1.36 -0.49 1.32
N ARG A 14 0.65 -1.20 2.19
CA ARG A 14 0.64 -0.93 3.62
C ARG A 14 2.04 -0.97 4.24
N GLY A 15 2.84 -1.99 3.88
CA GLY A 15 4.22 -2.12 4.38
C GLY A 15 5.12 -0.97 3.96
N LEU A 16 5.00 -0.47 2.73
CA LEU A 16 5.73 0.71 2.26
C LEU A 16 5.38 1.95 3.08
N VAL A 17 4.09 2.21 3.23
CA VAL A 17 3.59 3.41 3.91
C VAL A 17 3.93 3.38 5.40
N GLU A 18 3.77 2.25 6.07
CA GLU A 18 4.17 2.09 7.47
C GLU A 18 5.68 2.25 7.66
N PHE A 19 6.48 1.78 6.70
CA PHE A 19 7.94 1.91 6.75
C PHE A 19 8.43 3.37 6.62
N ILE A 20 7.80 4.15 5.74
CA ILE A 20 8.24 5.52 5.43
C ILE A 20 7.50 6.59 6.24
N CYS A 21 6.19 6.45 6.41
CA CYS A 21 5.33 7.51 6.96
C CYS A 21 5.01 7.33 8.44
N ARG A 22 5.38 6.18 9.05
CA ARG A 22 5.15 5.97 10.47
C ARG A 22 6.11 6.84 11.27
N SER A 23 5.57 7.72 12.09
CA SER A 23 6.32 8.59 12.99
C SER A 23 5.79 8.41 14.43
N GLY A 24 6.62 8.72 15.41
CA GLY A 24 6.32 8.62 16.84
C GLY A 24 7.21 7.60 17.55
N ASP A 25 7.11 7.58 18.87
CA ASP A 25 7.86 6.64 19.71
C ASP A 25 7.35 5.21 19.58
N ILE A 26 8.20 4.25 19.92
CA ILE A 26 7.82 2.85 20.00
C ILE A 26 6.86 2.70 21.18
N ASP A 27 5.57 2.53 20.90
CA ASP A 27 4.55 2.26 21.91
C ASP A 27 4.38 0.75 22.10
N ASN A 28 5.02 0.21 23.15
CA ASN A 28 4.90 -1.20 23.51
C ASN A 28 3.55 -1.55 24.17
N ARG A 29 2.73 -0.54 24.51
CA ARG A 29 1.42 -0.76 25.15
C ARG A 29 0.38 -1.31 24.18
N THR A 30 0.59 -1.17 22.86
CA THR A 30 -0.30 -1.70 21.82
C THR A 30 0.12 -3.09 21.32
N GLY A 31 1.18 -3.68 21.85
CA GLY A 31 1.65 -5.04 21.54
C GLY A 31 0.82 -6.16 22.20
N GLY A 32 -0.32 -5.84 22.79
CA GLY A 32 -1.30 -6.81 23.28
C GLY A 32 -2.01 -7.51 22.13
N PHE A 33 -2.37 -8.75 22.36
CA PHE A 33 -3.17 -9.62 21.48
C PHE A 33 -4.20 -8.78 20.71
N SER A 34 -4.06 -8.71 19.39
CA SER A 34 -5.13 -8.16 18.57
C SER A 34 -6.37 -9.00 18.85
N ASP A 35 -7.37 -8.37 19.50
CA ASP A 35 -8.59 -9.07 19.85
C ASP A 35 -9.23 -9.58 18.54
N VAL A 36 -9.25 -10.90 18.38
CA VAL A 36 -9.81 -11.57 17.20
C VAL A 36 -11.23 -11.06 16.93
N ARG A 37 -11.96 -10.71 17.98
CA ARG A 37 -13.28 -10.13 17.90
C ARG A 37 -13.26 -8.76 17.20
N LEU A 38 -12.31 -7.89 17.55
CA LEU A 38 -12.17 -6.58 16.89
C LEU A 38 -11.82 -6.72 15.40
N MET A 39 -10.98 -7.70 15.04
CA MET A 39 -10.67 -7.98 13.64
C MET A 39 -11.90 -8.48 12.87
N GLN A 40 -12.72 -9.34 13.50
CA GLN A 40 -13.96 -9.84 12.90
C GLN A 40 -14.99 -8.72 12.73
N GLU A 41 -15.16 -7.86 13.73
CA GLU A 41 -16.04 -6.70 13.66
C GLU A 41 -15.59 -5.70 12.58
N GLY A 42 -14.28 -5.44 12.48
CA GLY A 42 -13.70 -4.65 11.41
C GLY A 42 -14.04 -5.22 10.03
N THR A 43 -13.80 -6.50 9.84
CA THR A 43 -14.11 -7.20 8.56
C THR A 43 -15.59 -7.14 8.22
N ARG A 44 -16.47 -7.32 9.22
CA ARG A 44 -17.93 -7.22 9.06
C ARG A 44 -18.31 -5.81 8.60
N MET A 45 -17.71 -4.80 9.21
CA MET A 45 -18.02 -3.40 8.89
C MET A 45 -17.56 -3.03 7.49
N HIS A 46 -16.35 -3.44 7.07
CA HIS A 46 -15.87 -3.27 5.69
C HIS A 46 -16.88 -3.84 4.69
N LYS A 47 -17.27 -5.10 4.85
CA LYS A 47 -18.25 -5.76 3.96
C LYS A 47 -19.61 -5.06 3.96
N LYS A 48 -20.07 -4.53 5.11
CA LYS A 48 -21.32 -3.78 5.21
C LYS A 48 -21.24 -2.50 4.39
N ILE A 49 -20.14 -1.74 4.52
CA ILE A 49 -19.93 -0.51 3.77
C ILE A 49 -19.86 -0.81 2.28
N GLN A 50 -19.01 -1.75 1.86
CA GLN A 50 -18.87 -2.13 0.45
C GLN A 50 -20.21 -2.51 -0.20
N LYS A 51 -21.04 -3.30 0.50
CA LYS A 51 -22.38 -3.68 0.01
C LYS A 51 -23.35 -2.51 -0.11
N SER A 52 -23.20 -1.47 0.72
CA SER A 52 -24.07 -0.30 0.70
C SER A 52 -23.76 0.69 -0.43
N MET A 53 -22.61 0.54 -1.11
CA MET A 53 -22.13 1.53 -2.08
C MET A 53 -22.74 1.41 -3.49
N GLY A 54 -23.47 0.32 -3.76
CA GLY A 54 -24.17 0.15 -5.04
C GLY A 54 -23.30 -0.32 -6.21
N ALA A 55 -23.84 -0.17 -7.44
CA ALA A 55 -23.26 -0.77 -8.66
C ALA A 55 -21.98 -0.06 -9.15
N SER A 56 -21.81 1.23 -8.85
CA SER A 56 -20.62 2.01 -9.20
C SER A 56 -19.42 1.75 -8.28
N TYR A 57 -19.50 0.74 -7.39
CA TYR A 57 -18.44 0.39 -6.45
C TYR A 57 -17.86 -0.99 -6.75
N ARG A 58 -16.56 -1.04 -7.02
CA ARG A 58 -15.81 -2.28 -7.14
C ARG A 58 -15.01 -2.52 -5.87
N ALA A 59 -15.40 -3.53 -5.09
CA ALA A 59 -14.74 -3.89 -3.86
C ALA A 59 -13.49 -4.74 -4.09
N GLU A 60 -12.51 -4.65 -3.18
CA GLU A 60 -11.38 -5.56 -3.07
C GLU A 60 -10.54 -5.67 -4.36
N VAL A 61 -10.20 -4.52 -4.97
CA VAL A 61 -9.50 -4.47 -6.25
C VAL A 61 -8.01 -4.71 -6.07
N PRO A 62 -7.43 -5.80 -6.63
CA PRO A 62 -6.01 -6.04 -6.57
C PRO A 62 -5.24 -5.05 -7.44
N LEU A 63 -4.20 -4.45 -6.90
CA LEU A 63 -3.34 -3.47 -7.55
C LEU A 63 -1.88 -3.86 -7.37
N LYS A 64 -1.08 -3.69 -8.42
CA LYS A 64 0.34 -4.04 -8.42
C LYS A 64 1.10 -3.09 -9.34
N ILE A 65 2.28 -2.67 -8.93
CA ILE A 65 3.22 -1.94 -9.81
C ILE A 65 4.62 -2.50 -9.61
N GLU A 66 5.40 -2.52 -10.68
CA GLU A 66 6.82 -2.89 -10.67
C GLU A 66 7.63 -1.68 -11.09
N LEU A 67 8.61 -1.34 -10.28
CA LEU A 67 9.51 -0.21 -10.48
C LEU A 67 10.92 -0.77 -10.67
N PRO A 68 11.44 -0.79 -11.91
CA PRO A 68 12.81 -1.18 -12.18
C PRO A 68 13.78 -0.12 -11.69
N GLU A 69 14.84 -0.54 -11.01
CA GLU A 69 15.85 0.30 -10.42
C GLU A 69 17.24 -0.26 -10.64
N THR A 70 18.25 0.61 -10.59
CA THR A 70 19.66 0.23 -10.72
C THR A 70 20.50 0.96 -9.69
N VAL A 71 21.39 0.24 -9.00
CA VAL A 71 22.41 0.80 -8.11
C VAL A 71 23.76 0.10 -8.36
N GLU A 72 24.85 0.83 -8.59
CA GLU A 72 26.21 0.31 -8.78
C GLU A 72 26.31 -0.88 -9.76
N ASN A 73 25.57 -0.93 -10.85
CA ASN A 73 25.44 -2.05 -11.80
C ASN A 73 24.61 -3.25 -11.28
N ILE A 74 23.86 -3.10 -10.23
CA ILE A 74 22.90 -4.09 -9.74
C ILE A 74 21.52 -3.67 -10.17
N ASP A 75 20.92 -4.38 -11.12
CA ASP A 75 19.52 -4.18 -11.48
C ASP A 75 18.62 -4.92 -10.51
N TYR A 76 17.59 -4.25 -10.04
CA TYR A 76 16.58 -4.83 -9.15
C TYR A 76 15.18 -4.24 -9.40
N ILE A 77 14.18 -4.87 -8.85
CA ILE A 77 12.78 -4.44 -9.00
C ILE A 77 12.17 -4.21 -7.62
N ILE A 78 11.56 -3.05 -7.43
CA ILE A 78 10.63 -2.82 -6.31
C ILE A 78 9.24 -3.18 -6.79
N ARG A 79 8.64 -4.24 -6.22
CA ARG A 79 7.30 -4.69 -6.54
C ARG A 79 6.38 -4.31 -5.39
N LEU A 80 5.48 -3.37 -5.66
CA LEU A 80 4.41 -3.00 -4.74
C LEU A 80 3.14 -3.73 -5.14
N GLU A 81 2.48 -4.33 -4.17
CA GLU A 81 1.21 -5.01 -4.38
C GLU A 81 0.28 -4.79 -3.18
N GLY A 82 -1.00 -4.83 -3.44
CA GLY A 82 -2.02 -4.73 -2.41
C GLY A 82 -3.41 -4.81 -2.99
N ARG A 83 -4.40 -4.51 -2.18
CA ARG A 83 -5.79 -4.57 -2.55
C ARG A 83 -6.48 -3.35 -1.98
N ALA A 84 -6.97 -2.47 -2.87
CA ALA A 84 -7.78 -1.33 -2.48
C ALA A 84 -9.14 -1.83 -1.97
N ASP A 85 -9.64 -1.27 -0.88
CA ASP A 85 -10.93 -1.65 -0.31
C ASP A 85 -12.08 -1.40 -1.29
N GLY A 86 -11.97 -0.32 -2.09
CA GLY A 86 -12.92 -0.04 -3.14
C GLY A 86 -12.48 0.97 -4.17
N ILE A 87 -13.15 0.92 -5.32
CA ILE A 87 -13.04 1.92 -6.39
C ILE A 87 -14.46 2.34 -6.79
N ILE A 88 -14.71 3.63 -6.70
CA ILE A 88 -15.97 4.26 -7.08
C ILE A 88 -15.79 4.86 -8.48
N SER A 89 -16.56 4.42 -9.44
CA SER A 89 -16.64 4.98 -10.79
C SER A 89 -17.85 4.40 -11.53
N ASP A 90 -18.28 5.05 -12.58
CA ASP A 90 -19.06 4.37 -13.58
C ASP A 90 -18.12 3.50 -14.42
N PHE A 91 -18.55 2.30 -14.79
CA PHE A 91 -17.74 1.35 -15.52
C PHE A 91 -18.42 1.00 -16.84
N HIS A 92 -17.66 1.09 -17.93
CA HIS A 92 -18.04 0.52 -19.21
C HIS A 92 -17.50 -0.91 -19.30
N GLU A 93 -18.34 -1.85 -19.72
CA GLU A 93 -17.94 -3.25 -19.93
C GLU A 93 -17.51 -3.43 -21.38
N GLU A 94 -16.26 -3.80 -21.58
CA GLU A 94 -15.68 -4.06 -22.90
C GLU A 94 -16.10 -5.44 -23.44
N ALA A 95 -15.90 -5.66 -24.74
CA ALA A 95 -16.30 -6.91 -25.40
C ALA A 95 -15.58 -8.16 -24.83
N ASP A 96 -14.42 -8.00 -24.19
CA ASP A 96 -13.64 -9.07 -23.53
C ASP A 96 -14.05 -9.30 -22.06
N GLY A 97 -15.08 -8.59 -21.57
CA GLY A 97 -15.55 -8.65 -20.18
C GLY A 97 -14.74 -7.80 -19.21
N SER A 98 -13.72 -7.09 -19.67
CA SER A 98 -13.01 -6.10 -18.84
C SER A 98 -13.88 -4.88 -18.57
N LYS A 99 -13.59 -4.17 -17.46
CA LYS A 99 -14.34 -2.97 -17.05
C LYS A 99 -13.42 -1.78 -17.00
N THR A 100 -13.61 -0.85 -17.92
CA THR A 100 -12.91 0.43 -17.94
C THR A 100 -13.68 1.50 -17.16
N PRO A 101 -13.00 2.33 -16.34
CA PRO A 101 -13.66 3.40 -15.61
C PRO A 101 -14.05 4.53 -16.57
N VAL A 102 -15.24 5.11 -16.35
CA VAL A 102 -15.74 6.24 -17.12
C VAL A 102 -15.99 7.43 -16.19
N GLY A 103 -15.46 8.58 -16.56
CA GLY A 103 -15.63 9.81 -15.77
C GLY A 103 -14.76 9.85 -14.52
N LYS A 104 -15.35 10.28 -13.41
CA LYS A 104 -14.62 10.45 -12.14
C LYS A 104 -14.35 9.11 -11.46
N VAL A 105 -13.10 8.91 -11.08
CA VAL A 105 -12.65 7.73 -10.33
C VAL A 105 -12.22 8.13 -8.92
N ILE A 106 -12.65 7.38 -7.91
CA ILE A 106 -12.26 7.60 -6.52
C ILE A 106 -11.81 6.26 -5.92
N ILE A 107 -10.62 6.24 -5.34
CA ILE A 107 -10.18 5.15 -4.48
C ILE A 107 -10.77 5.34 -3.09
N ASP A 108 -11.38 4.30 -2.55
CA ASP A 108 -11.93 4.29 -1.20
C ASP A 108 -11.14 3.33 -0.31
N GLU A 109 -10.58 3.86 0.77
CA GLU A 109 -9.87 3.09 1.80
C GLU A 109 -10.68 3.16 3.09
N ILE A 110 -11.08 2.00 3.60
CA ILE A 110 -11.95 1.87 4.76
C ILE A 110 -11.11 1.55 6.00
N LYS A 111 -11.31 2.30 7.07
CA LYS A 111 -10.68 2.05 8.36
C LYS A 111 -11.72 1.99 9.46
N THR A 112 -11.65 0.95 10.28
CA THR A 112 -12.46 0.87 11.50
C THR A 112 -11.70 1.38 12.70
N MET A 113 -12.39 2.09 13.60
CA MET A 113 -11.84 2.62 14.82
C MET A 113 -12.89 2.61 15.92
N GLN A 114 -12.48 2.37 17.16
CA GLN A 114 -13.39 2.36 18.32
C GLN A 114 -13.75 3.77 18.83
N SER A 115 -12.87 4.73 18.57
CA SER A 115 -13.13 6.12 18.93
C SER A 115 -14.26 6.72 18.09
N ASP A 116 -14.82 7.82 18.60
CA ASP A 116 -15.89 8.53 17.90
C ASP A 116 -15.37 9.13 16.58
N VAL A 117 -15.84 8.58 15.46
CA VAL A 117 -15.43 9.02 14.12
C VAL A 117 -15.83 10.47 13.81
N GLU A 118 -16.86 11.00 14.49
CA GLU A 118 -17.32 12.37 14.26
C GLU A 118 -16.32 13.41 14.74
N LYS A 119 -15.49 13.06 15.72
CA LYS A 119 -14.42 13.92 16.26
C LYS A 119 -13.17 13.99 15.39
N LEU A 120 -13.08 13.15 14.36
CA LEU A 120 -11.96 13.15 13.45
C LEU A 120 -12.05 14.37 12.53
N GLU A 121 -11.14 15.33 12.66
CA GLU A 121 -11.15 16.56 11.85
C GLU A 121 -10.48 16.36 10.46
N GLN A 122 -9.54 15.44 10.40
CA GLN A 122 -8.79 15.11 9.16
C GLN A 122 -8.43 13.64 9.12
N PRO A 123 -8.10 13.09 7.94
CA PRO A 123 -7.63 11.73 7.82
C PRO A 123 -6.32 11.50 8.58
N VAL A 124 -6.13 10.30 9.10
CA VAL A 124 -4.83 9.87 9.63
C VAL A 124 -3.85 9.76 8.46
N SER A 125 -2.72 10.46 8.54
CA SER A 125 -1.76 10.62 7.44
C SER A 125 -1.26 9.30 6.84
N VAL A 126 -1.01 8.29 7.68
CA VAL A 126 -0.57 6.95 7.23
C VAL A 126 -1.68 6.24 6.44
N HIS A 127 -2.94 6.40 6.83
CA HIS A 127 -4.07 5.81 6.11
C HIS A 127 -4.30 6.51 4.76
N GLU A 128 -4.25 7.85 4.76
CA GLU A 128 -4.36 8.63 3.53
C GLU A 128 -3.23 8.31 2.55
N ALA A 129 -2.00 8.14 3.06
CA ALA A 129 -0.86 7.74 2.24
C ALA A 129 -1.08 6.37 1.58
N GLN A 130 -1.68 5.41 2.26
CA GLN A 130 -2.04 4.11 1.70
C GLN A 130 -3.03 4.26 0.53
N ALA A 131 -4.08 5.03 0.73
CA ALA A 131 -5.08 5.30 -0.31
C ALA A 131 -4.48 6.07 -1.51
N LYS A 132 -3.56 7.01 -1.27
CA LYS A 132 -2.83 7.74 -2.33
C LYS A 132 -1.94 6.80 -3.16
N VAL A 133 -1.26 5.84 -2.54
CA VAL A 133 -0.48 4.84 -3.30
C VAL A 133 -1.38 4.00 -4.19
N TYR A 134 -2.52 3.53 -3.70
CA TYR A 134 -3.51 2.84 -4.54
C TYR A 134 -4.03 3.74 -5.65
N GLY A 135 -4.30 5.01 -5.35
CA GLY A 135 -4.70 6.02 -6.33
C GLY A 135 -3.67 6.17 -7.44
N TYR A 136 -2.41 6.32 -7.08
CA TYR A 136 -1.32 6.42 -8.05
C TYR A 136 -1.23 5.18 -8.96
N ILE A 137 -1.23 3.98 -8.38
CA ILE A 137 -1.14 2.73 -9.15
C ILE A 137 -2.31 2.64 -10.14
N TYR A 138 -3.54 2.88 -9.66
CA TYR A 138 -4.74 2.79 -10.50
C TYR A 138 -4.76 3.85 -11.60
N MET A 139 -4.38 5.08 -11.26
CA MET A 139 -4.30 6.21 -12.20
C MET A 139 -3.31 5.93 -13.34
N VAL A 140 -2.12 5.40 -13.03
CA VAL A 140 -1.11 5.04 -14.04
C VAL A 140 -1.61 3.91 -14.93
N GLN A 141 -2.18 2.86 -14.34
CA GLN A 141 -2.67 1.68 -15.09
C GLN A 141 -3.83 2.00 -16.03
N ASN A 142 -4.66 2.98 -15.69
CA ASN A 142 -5.82 3.36 -16.50
C ASN A 142 -5.63 4.69 -17.26
N HIS A 143 -4.41 5.22 -17.30
CA HIS A 143 -4.05 6.46 -18.01
C HIS A 143 -4.91 7.67 -17.65
N LEU A 144 -5.30 7.79 -16.38
CA LEU A 144 -6.15 8.88 -15.90
C LEU A 144 -5.35 10.18 -15.73
N SER A 145 -6.00 11.32 -15.95
CA SER A 145 -5.42 12.66 -15.72
C SER A 145 -5.50 13.13 -14.27
N GLY A 146 -6.26 12.41 -13.44
CA GLY A 146 -6.43 12.69 -12.02
C GLY A 146 -7.31 11.65 -11.36
N ILE A 147 -7.35 11.64 -10.03
CA ILE A 147 -8.10 10.66 -9.26
C ILE A 147 -8.52 11.22 -7.90
N GLY A 148 -9.71 10.83 -7.43
CA GLY A 148 -10.13 11.08 -6.06
C GLY A 148 -9.58 10.04 -5.10
N VAL A 149 -9.30 10.47 -3.89
CA VAL A 149 -8.94 9.60 -2.76
C VAL A 149 -9.93 9.85 -1.64
N GLN A 150 -10.61 8.81 -1.21
CA GLN A 150 -11.58 8.83 -0.12
C GLN A 150 -11.08 7.97 1.03
N MET A 151 -11.12 8.54 2.22
CA MET A 151 -10.94 7.82 3.48
C MET A 151 -12.30 7.63 4.13
N THR A 152 -12.71 6.39 4.33
CA THR A 152 -13.96 6.02 5.00
C THR A 152 -13.65 5.47 6.39
N TYR A 153 -13.92 6.25 7.43
CA TYR A 153 -13.78 5.82 8.82
C TYR A 153 -15.12 5.34 9.36
N ALA A 154 -15.11 4.20 10.03
CA ALA A 154 -16.31 3.62 10.60
C ALA A 154 -16.07 3.11 12.03
N ASN A 155 -17.02 3.36 12.91
CA ASN A 155 -17.04 2.77 14.24
C ASN A 155 -17.93 1.51 14.20
N PRO A 156 -17.40 0.31 14.51
CA PRO A 156 -18.17 -0.94 14.41
C PRO A 156 -19.31 -1.07 15.43
N GLU A 157 -19.21 -0.38 16.58
CA GLU A 157 -20.21 -0.43 17.65
C GLU A 157 -21.39 0.50 17.37
N THR A 158 -21.09 1.76 17.01
CA THR A 158 -22.12 2.78 16.76
C THR A 158 -22.60 2.81 15.32
N GLU A 159 -21.91 2.11 14.42
CA GLU A 159 -22.11 2.09 12.97
C GLU A 159 -22.02 3.46 12.29
N LYS A 160 -21.52 4.48 13.01
CA LYS A 160 -21.28 5.81 12.45
C LYS A 160 -20.15 5.76 11.44
N ILE A 161 -20.32 6.51 10.36
CA ILE A 161 -19.35 6.57 9.24
C ILE A 161 -19.04 8.04 8.96
N LYS A 162 -17.75 8.35 8.83
CA LYS A 162 -17.25 9.65 8.36
C LYS A 162 -16.34 9.47 7.15
N ARG A 163 -16.52 10.32 6.14
CA ARG A 163 -15.74 10.27 4.90
C ARG A 163 -15.01 11.58 4.67
N PHE A 164 -13.77 11.45 4.18
CA PHE A 164 -12.96 12.56 3.71
C PHE A 164 -12.57 12.25 2.28
N THR A 165 -12.87 13.15 1.36
CA THR A 165 -12.56 12.96 -0.07
C THR A 165 -11.74 14.14 -0.54
N LYS A 166 -10.64 13.84 -1.26
CA LYS A 166 -9.78 14.84 -1.88
C LYS A 166 -9.43 14.39 -3.29
N GLU A 167 -9.38 15.34 -4.21
CA GLU A 167 -8.96 15.09 -5.58
C GLU A 167 -7.49 15.46 -5.77
N TYR A 168 -6.82 14.70 -6.60
CA TYR A 168 -5.42 14.91 -6.95
C TYR A 168 -5.30 14.89 -8.47
N SER A 169 -4.55 15.84 -9.03
CA SER A 169 -4.11 15.77 -10.41
C SER A 169 -3.06 14.66 -10.58
N LYS A 170 -2.80 14.30 -11.83
CA LYS A 170 -1.75 13.34 -12.15
C LYS A 170 -0.38 13.82 -11.67
N GLU A 171 -0.10 15.10 -11.88
CA GLU A 171 1.17 15.74 -11.52
C GLU A 171 1.38 15.72 -10.00
N GLU A 172 0.39 16.19 -9.24
CA GLU A 172 0.45 16.21 -7.76
C GLU A 172 0.67 14.82 -7.16
N LEU A 173 -0.07 13.82 -7.65
CA LEU A 173 0.02 12.48 -7.09
C LEU A 173 1.31 11.76 -7.52
N THR A 174 1.81 12.05 -8.73
CA THR A 174 3.09 11.53 -9.21
C THR A 174 4.25 12.10 -8.38
N GLU A 175 4.34 13.42 -8.21
CA GLU A 175 5.38 14.07 -7.42
C GLU A 175 5.39 13.56 -5.97
N TRP A 176 4.20 13.41 -5.38
CA TRP A 176 4.08 12.86 -4.04
C TRP A 176 4.57 11.40 -3.96
N PHE A 177 4.17 10.56 -4.93
CA PHE A 177 4.58 9.15 -4.98
C PHE A 177 6.07 8.99 -5.21
N GLU A 178 6.65 9.80 -6.11
CA GLU A 178 8.10 9.81 -6.36
C GLU A 178 8.88 10.19 -5.09
N THR A 179 8.41 11.16 -4.33
CA THR A 179 9.01 11.52 -3.04
C THR A 179 8.98 10.35 -2.05
N LEU A 180 7.83 9.65 -1.96
CA LEU A 180 7.66 8.50 -1.10
C LEU A 180 8.59 7.35 -1.52
N ILE A 181 8.58 6.99 -2.81
CA ILE A 181 9.34 5.83 -3.29
C ILE A 181 10.85 6.08 -3.29
N ASN A 182 11.29 7.31 -3.54
CA ASN A 182 12.70 7.68 -3.46
C ASN A 182 13.24 7.53 -2.03
N SER A 183 12.41 7.76 -1.02
CA SER A 183 12.78 7.51 0.39
C SER A 183 12.99 6.01 0.65
N PHE A 184 12.15 5.15 0.08
CA PHE A 184 12.31 3.71 0.16
C PHE A 184 13.48 3.20 -0.69
N LYS A 185 13.70 3.79 -1.87
CA LYS A 185 14.78 3.44 -2.78
C LYS A 185 16.14 3.58 -2.12
N ARG A 186 16.40 4.68 -1.38
CA ARG A 186 17.69 4.86 -0.65
C ARG A 186 18.00 3.68 0.27
N TRP A 187 17.00 3.17 0.96
CA TRP A 187 17.15 1.99 1.80
C TRP A 187 17.39 0.73 0.96
N SER A 188 16.66 0.54 -0.14
CA SER A 188 16.81 -0.59 -1.04
C SER A 188 18.21 -0.63 -1.65
N ASP A 189 18.71 0.50 -2.14
CA ASP A 189 20.06 0.66 -2.68
C ASP A 189 21.12 0.22 -1.67
N PHE A 190 21.01 0.71 -0.44
CA PHE A 190 21.90 0.30 0.65
C PHE A 190 21.86 -1.22 0.87
N VAL A 191 20.68 -1.82 0.92
CA VAL A 191 20.52 -3.27 1.15
C VAL A 191 21.18 -4.09 0.04
N PHE A 192 21.02 -3.71 -1.23
CA PHE A 192 21.63 -4.43 -2.34
C PHE A 192 23.15 -4.26 -2.36
N CYS A 193 23.67 -3.05 -2.16
CA CYS A 193 25.11 -2.82 -2.07
C CYS A 193 25.76 -3.63 -0.93
N GLU A 194 25.17 -3.63 0.26
CA GLU A 194 25.68 -4.39 1.41
C GLU A 194 25.59 -5.91 1.19
N ARG A 195 24.53 -6.38 0.54
CA ARG A 195 24.39 -7.79 0.18
C ARG A 195 25.50 -8.24 -0.78
N GLU A 196 25.83 -7.43 -1.79
CA GLU A 196 26.90 -7.72 -2.75
C GLU A 196 28.27 -7.72 -2.06
N LYS A 197 28.58 -6.71 -1.24
CA LYS A 197 29.82 -6.65 -0.44
C LYS A 197 29.97 -7.88 0.47
N ARG A 198 28.90 -8.28 1.14
CA ARG A 198 28.89 -9.46 1.98
C ARG A 198 29.12 -10.73 1.18
N THR A 199 28.47 -10.89 0.02
CA THR A 199 28.64 -12.04 -0.86
C THR A 199 30.09 -12.12 -1.38
N ALA A 200 30.67 -10.98 -1.79
CA ALA A 200 32.07 -10.90 -2.22
C ALA A 200 33.04 -11.23 -1.08
N SER A 201 32.76 -10.81 0.14
CA SER A 201 33.56 -11.13 1.33
C SER A 201 33.51 -12.64 1.65
N ILE A 202 32.32 -13.25 1.63
CA ILE A 202 32.16 -14.69 1.88
C ILE A 202 32.92 -15.53 0.85
N LYS A 203 32.92 -15.14 -0.43
CA LYS A 203 33.67 -15.84 -1.49
C LYS A 203 35.20 -15.83 -1.28
N LYS A 204 35.70 -14.86 -0.50
CA LYS A 204 37.15 -14.76 -0.16
C LYS A 204 37.50 -15.51 1.13
N LEU A 205 36.54 -16.07 1.85
CA LEU A 205 36.82 -16.84 3.06
C LEU A 205 37.51 -18.15 2.67
N SER A 206 38.69 -18.37 3.25
CA SER A 206 39.37 -19.66 3.23
C SER A 206 39.45 -20.21 4.65
N PHE A 207 39.17 -21.48 4.79
CA PHE A 207 39.29 -22.15 6.09
C PHE A 207 40.61 -22.94 6.13
N PRO A 208 41.31 -22.98 7.26
CA PRO A 208 42.58 -23.71 7.41
C PRO A 208 42.40 -25.25 7.50
N PHE A 209 41.18 -25.74 7.27
CA PHE A 209 40.85 -27.16 7.28
C PHE A 209 39.92 -27.53 6.13
N GLU A 210 39.96 -28.80 5.70
CA GLU A 210 39.09 -29.31 4.66
C GLU A 210 37.60 -29.38 5.15
N TYR A 211 36.67 -29.00 4.25
CA TYR A 211 35.27 -29.19 4.50
C TYR A 211 34.92 -30.68 4.65
N ARG A 212 34.17 -31.03 5.68
CA ARG A 212 33.56 -32.36 5.75
C ARG A 212 32.55 -32.49 4.62
N LYS A 213 32.71 -33.51 3.78
CA LYS A 213 31.65 -33.88 2.82
C LYS A 213 30.44 -34.37 3.62
N GLY A 214 29.31 -33.69 3.45
CA GLY A 214 28.02 -34.12 4.01
C GLY A 214 27.44 -35.28 3.21
#